data_7e5eb8fb9b09e1ff5ee4ad0f90bfdd15
#
_entry.id   7e5eb8fb9b09e1ff5ee4ad0f90bfdd15
#
_cell.length_a   1.000
_cell.length_b   1.000
_cell.length_c   1.000
_cell.angle_alpha   90.00
_cell.angle_beta   90.00
_cell.angle_gamma   90.00
#
_symmetry.space_group_name_H-M   'P 1'
#
loop_
_entity.id
_entity.type
_entity.pdbx_description
1 polymer ?
#
loop_
_entity_poly.entity_id
_entity_poly.type
_entity_poly.pdbx_seq_one_letter_code
_entity_poly.pdbx_strand_id
1 'polypeptide(L)'
;MMQERININVSAIDYENTSKAIISTLSKMEEMVHGENDFIVTDSEFAFGWHFYVVCVNRSLVRKLSDQMGPDFERIKGKGLDHKFLTWLNEKVSQKNLKVKLAIKEEMESSKFGIF
;
A
#
# COMPACT_ATOMS: atom_id res chain seq x y z
N MET A 1 3.19 5.81 22.50
CA MET A 1 2.30 6.22 21.41
C MET A 1 2.20 5.14 20.36
N MET A 2 0.99 4.80 20.01
CA MET A 2 0.73 3.77 19.03
C MET A 2 1.14 4.21 17.62
N GLN A 3 1.85 3.34 16.92
CA GLN A 3 2.19 3.60 15.54
C GLN A 3 0.97 3.37 14.65
N GLU A 4 0.53 4.43 14.00
CA GLU A 4 -0.68 4.39 13.20
C GLU A 4 -0.38 4.36 11.70
N ARG A 5 0.53 3.51 11.29
CA ARG A 5 0.91 3.38 9.89
C ARG A 5 0.77 1.95 9.39
N ILE A 6 0.37 1.85 8.14
CA ILE A 6 0.43 0.59 7.41
C ILE A 6 1.70 0.65 6.58
N ASN A 7 2.59 -0.31 6.78
CA ASN A 7 3.85 -0.39 6.02
C ASN A 7 3.71 -1.50 4.98
N ILE A 8 3.86 -1.13 3.72
CA ILE A 8 3.66 -2.04 2.61
C ILE A 8 4.99 -2.27 1.90
N ASN A 9 5.42 -3.54 1.83
CA ASN A 9 6.56 -3.91 1.02
C ASN A 9 6.13 -4.00 -0.43
N VAL A 10 6.86 -3.32 -1.30
CA VAL A 10 6.59 -3.33 -2.73
C VAL A 10 7.75 -4.00 -3.44
N SER A 11 7.44 -4.96 -4.30
CA SER A 11 8.42 -5.57 -5.20
C SER A 11 7.97 -5.29 -6.61
N ALA A 12 8.82 -4.66 -7.41
CA ALA A 12 8.44 -4.22 -8.75
C ALA A 12 9.60 -4.36 -9.73
N ILE A 13 9.26 -4.61 -10.98
CA ILE A 13 10.25 -4.67 -12.05
C ILE A 13 10.71 -3.26 -12.43
N ASP A 14 9.79 -2.32 -12.42
CA ASP A 14 10.03 -0.93 -12.82
C ASP A 14 9.72 0.01 -11.67
N TYR A 15 10.77 0.42 -10.96
CA TYR A 15 10.60 1.31 -9.81
C TYR A 15 9.98 2.64 -10.21
N GLU A 16 10.48 3.25 -11.29
CA GLU A 16 10.04 4.59 -11.67
C GLU A 16 8.55 4.64 -11.96
N ASN A 17 8.07 3.78 -12.84
CA ASN A 17 6.65 3.78 -13.21
C ASN A 17 5.76 3.28 -12.08
N THR A 18 6.21 2.28 -11.33
CA THR A 18 5.43 1.71 -10.24
C THR A 18 5.28 2.70 -9.09
N SER A 19 6.37 3.36 -8.70
CA SER A 19 6.31 4.35 -7.63
C SER A 19 5.45 5.54 -8.02
N LYS A 20 5.54 5.98 -9.28
CA LYS A 20 4.68 7.07 -9.77
C LYS A 20 3.21 6.68 -9.72
N ALA A 21 2.88 5.45 -10.08
CA ALA A 21 1.50 4.96 -10.04
C ALA A 21 0.98 4.93 -8.61
N ILE A 22 1.78 4.46 -7.68
CA ILE A 22 1.41 4.41 -6.26
C ILE A 22 1.22 5.83 -5.72
N ILE A 23 2.17 6.72 -5.97
CA ILE A 23 2.11 8.10 -5.51
C ILE A 23 0.87 8.79 -6.09
N SER A 24 0.61 8.61 -7.39
CA SER A 24 -0.56 9.18 -8.03
C SER A 24 -1.85 8.68 -7.39
N THR A 25 -1.94 7.38 -7.14
CA THR A 25 -3.13 6.79 -6.53
C THR A 25 -3.36 7.32 -5.11
N LEU A 26 -2.29 7.38 -4.32
CA LEU A 26 -2.41 7.86 -2.95
C LEU A 26 -2.68 9.36 -2.89
N SER A 27 -2.11 10.14 -3.82
CA SER A 27 -2.37 11.57 -3.89
C SER A 27 -3.83 11.86 -4.23
N LYS A 28 -4.41 11.09 -5.15
CA LYS A 28 -5.82 11.21 -5.48
C LYS A 28 -6.69 10.83 -4.28
N MET A 29 -6.28 9.82 -3.54
CA MET A 29 -6.98 9.42 -2.33
C MET A 29 -6.96 10.54 -1.31
N GLU A 30 -5.81 11.18 -1.10
CA GLU A 30 -5.71 12.33 -0.20
C GLU A 30 -6.65 13.45 -0.60
N GLU A 31 -6.72 13.76 -1.89
CA GLU A 31 -7.64 14.78 -2.38
C GLU A 31 -9.09 14.44 -2.08
N MET A 32 -9.47 13.18 -2.30
CA MET A 32 -10.85 12.73 -2.08
C MET A 32 -11.29 12.87 -0.63
N VAL A 33 -10.38 12.64 0.30
CA VAL A 33 -10.72 12.59 1.73
C VAL A 33 -10.14 13.75 2.52
N HIS A 34 -9.57 14.72 1.82
CA HIS A 34 -8.97 15.91 2.43
C HIS A 34 -7.82 15.58 3.39
N GLY A 35 -7.02 14.58 3.01
CA GLY A 35 -5.83 14.24 3.75
C GLY A 35 -4.65 15.11 3.33
N GLU A 36 -3.53 15.01 4.07
CA GLU A 36 -2.35 15.81 3.80
C GLU A 36 -1.13 15.13 4.42
N ASN A 37 -0.10 14.91 3.62
CA ASN A 37 1.15 14.32 4.08
C ASN A 37 0.97 12.96 4.79
N ASP A 38 0.08 12.15 4.27
CA ASP A 38 -0.34 10.93 4.94
C ASP A 38 0.37 9.67 4.44
N PHE A 39 1.34 9.82 3.53
CA PHE A 39 2.08 8.66 3.04
C PHE A 39 3.50 9.03 2.67
N ILE A 40 4.39 8.02 2.67
CA ILE A 40 5.79 8.16 2.30
C ILE A 40 6.16 6.95 1.43
N VAL A 41 6.91 7.20 0.35
CA VAL A 41 7.47 6.14 -0.48
C VAL A 41 8.99 6.20 -0.35
N THR A 42 9.60 5.10 0.06
CA THR A 42 11.05 5.06 0.27
C THR A 42 11.80 4.85 -1.05
N ASP A 43 13.11 5.04 -1.00
CA ASP A 43 13.99 4.70 -2.12
C ASP A 43 14.02 3.20 -2.31
N SER A 44 14.28 2.77 -3.53
CA SER A 44 14.32 1.34 -3.83
C SER A 44 15.71 0.75 -3.66
N GLU A 45 15.73 -0.55 -3.35
CA GLU A 45 16.94 -1.37 -3.42
C GLU A 45 16.71 -2.38 -4.54
N PHE A 46 17.69 -2.49 -5.43
CA PHE A 46 17.59 -3.42 -6.55
C PHE A 46 18.34 -4.70 -6.24
N ALA A 47 17.65 -5.83 -6.38
CA ALA A 47 18.26 -7.14 -6.18
C ALA A 47 17.47 -8.19 -6.96
N PHE A 48 18.21 -9.15 -7.55
CA PHE A 48 17.61 -10.29 -8.26
C PHE A 48 16.62 -9.89 -9.35
N GLY A 49 16.85 -8.76 -10.00
CA GLY A 49 16.00 -8.27 -11.07
C GLY A 49 14.77 -7.50 -10.61
N TRP A 50 14.64 -7.25 -9.32
CA TRP A 50 13.50 -6.54 -8.74
C TRP A 50 13.93 -5.33 -7.95
N HIS A 51 13.08 -4.33 -7.94
CA HIS A 51 13.20 -3.19 -7.04
C HIS A 51 12.35 -3.43 -5.81
N PHE A 52 12.92 -3.23 -4.63
CA PHE A 52 12.22 -3.40 -3.36
C PHE A 52 12.18 -2.07 -2.63
N TYR A 53 11.00 -1.66 -2.21
CA TYR A 53 10.85 -0.42 -1.44
C TYR A 53 9.62 -0.52 -0.55
N VAL A 54 9.43 0.47 0.32
CA VAL A 54 8.35 0.47 1.28
C VAL A 54 7.47 1.70 1.09
N VAL A 55 6.17 1.48 1.18
CA VAL A 55 5.18 2.56 1.18
C VAL A 55 4.57 2.58 2.58
N CYS A 56 4.69 3.72 3.26
CA CYS A 56 4.13 3.90 4.59
C CYS A 56 2.92 4.81 4.48
N VAL A 57 1.77 4.32 4.91
CA VAL A 57 0.51 5.07 4.81
C VAL A 57 -0.10 5.20 6.20
N ASN A 58 -0.49 6.41 6.57
CA ASN A 58 -1.17 6.61 7.85
C ASN A 58 -2.53 5.91 7.84
N ARG A 59 -2.83 5.18 8.91
CA ARG A 59 -4.12 4.50 9.02
C ARG A 59 -5.29 5.47 9.03
N SER A 60 -5.07 6.68 9.53
CA SER A 60 -6.11 7.70 9.51
C SER A 60 -6.59 8.00 8.08
N LEU A 61 -5.65 8.02 7.13
CA LEU A 61 -6.00 8.21 5.73
C LEU A 61 -6.84 7.05 5.21
N VAL A 62 -6.46 5.83 5.56
CA VAL A 62 -7.17 4.63 5.12
C VAL A 62 -8.57 4.58 5.74
N ARG A 63 -8.71 5.00 7.00
CA ARG A 63 -10.03 5.07 7.65
C ARG A 63 -10.93 6.08 6.96
N LYS A 64 -10.37 7.22 6.55
CA LYS A 64 -11.14 8.22 5.80
C LYS A 64 -11.59 7.66 4.46
N LEU A 65 -10.74 6.90 3.79
CA LEU A 65 -11.10 6.25 2.54
C LEU A 65 -12.23 5.24 2.78
N SER A 66 -12.12 4.45 3.83
CA SER A 66 -13.14 3.48 4.20
C SER A 66 -14.49 4.16 4.43
N ASP A 67 -14.47 5.27 5.16
CA ASP A 67 -15.70 6.04 5.43
C ASP A 67 -16.28 6.63 4.15
N GLN A 68 -15.41 7.13 3.29
CA GLN A 68 -15.83 7.73 2.02
C GLN A 68 -16.47 6.71 1.09
N MET A 69 -15.89 5.52 1.02
CA MET A 69 -16.40 4.45 0.16
C MET A 69 -17.61 3.73 0.75
N GLY A 70 -17.71 3.72 2.09
CA GLY A 70 -18.83 3.06 2.75
C GLY A 70 -18.92 1.58 2.45
N PRO A 71 -20.10 1.08 2.03
CA PRO A 71 -20.28 -0.35 1.77
C PRO A 71 -19.35 -0.92 0.71
N ASP A 72 -18.89 -0.10 -0.21
CA ASP A 72 -17.96 -0.55 -1.25
C ASP A 72 -16.64 -0.99 -0.65
N PHE A 73 -16.17 -0.29 0.38
CA PHE A 73 -14.94 -0.70 1.06
C PHE A 73 -15.14 -2.02 1.81
N GLU A 74 -16.30 -2.19 2.42
CA GLU A 74 -16.62 -3.43 3.15
C GLU A 74 -16.60 -4.66 2.25
N ARG A 75 -16.90 -4.49 0.96
CA ARG A 75 -16.92 -5.58 -0.02
C ARG A 75 -15.54 -5.99 -0.50
N ILE A 76 -14.53 -5.16 -0.23
CA ILE A 76 -13.17 -5.48 -0.65
C ILE A 76 -12.67 -6.69 0.15
N LYS A 77 -11.99 -7.61 -0.52
CA LYS A 77 -11.44 -8.80 0.14
C LYS A 77 -10.35 -8.43 1.12
N GLY A 78 -10.38 -9.07 2.28
CA GLY A 78 -9.36 -8.88 3.28
C GLY A 78 -9.93 -8.93 4.68
N LYS A 79 -9.08 -9.27 5.63
CA LYS A 79 -9.43 -9.32 7.05
C LYS A 79 -9.07 -7.99 7.70
N GLY A 80 -10.03 -7.09 7.77
CA GLY A 80 -9.81 -5.83 8.42
C GLY A 80 -9.26 -4.74 7.50
N LEU A 81 -8.98 -3.61 8.09
CA LEU A 81 -8.65 -2.37 7.39
C LEU A 81 -7.40 -2.50 6.51
N ASP A 82 -6.32 -3.01 7.06
CA ASP A 82 -5.03 -3.07 6.38
C ASP A 82 -5.10 -3.94 5.12
N HIS A 83 -5.69 -5.12 5.22
CA HIS A 83 -5.78 -6.04 4.11
C HIS A 83 -6.73 -5.56 3.02
N LYS A 84 -7.83 -4.93 3.41
CA LYS A 84 -8.76 -4.36 2.44
C LYS A 84 -8.09 -3.22 1.67
N PHE A 85 -7.34 -2.38 2.37
CA PHE A 85 -6.60 -1.30 1.72
C PHE A 85 -5.55 -1.85 0.77
N LEU A 86 -4.81 -2.87 1.19
CA LEU A 86 -3.79 -3.49 0.35
C LEU A 86 -4.40 -4.02 -0.94
N THR A 87 -5.53 -4.71 -0.83
CA THR A 87 -6.26 -5.24 -1.99
C THR A 87 -6.70 -4.11 -2.92
N TRP A 88 -7.25 -3.04 -2.33
CA TRP A 88 -7.69 -1.87 -3.09
C TRP A 88 -6.52 -1.24 -3.85
N LEU A 89 -5.40 -1.03 -3.16
CA LEU A 89 -4.22 -0.41 -3.77
C LEU A 89 -3.65 -1.28 -4.89
N ASN A 90 -3.55 -2.57 -4.64
CA ASN A 90 -3.04 -3.52 -5.62
C ASN A 90 -3.89 -3.51 -6.89
N GLU A 91 -5.20 -3.46 -6.72
CA GLU A 91 -6.13 -3.40 -7.85
C GLU A 91 -5.92 -2.12 -8.67
N LYS A 92 -5.79 -0.98 -8.00
CA LYS A 92 -5.57 0.31 -8.67
C LYS A 92 -4.27 0.33 -9.47
N VAL A 93 -3.20 -0.20 -8.89
CA VAL A 93 -1.91 -0.25 -9.56
C VAL A 93 -1.92 -1.24 -10.71
N SER A 94 -2.56 -2.40 -10.52
CA SER A 94 -2.65 -3.43 -11.55
C SER A 94 -3.40 -2.95 -12.80
N GLN A 95 -4.36 -2.05 -12.63
CA GLN A 95 -5.10 -1.48 -13.76
C GLN A 95 -4.19 -0.72 -14.72
N LYS A 96 -2.98 -0.39 -14.31
CA LYS A 96 -2.00 0.32 -15.14
C LYS A 96 -1.02 -0.62 -15.84
N ASN A 97 -1.29 -1.92 -15.81
CA ASN A 97 -0.47 -2.96 -16.44
C ASN A 97 0.96 -3.00 -15.91
N LEU A 98 1.13 -2.76 -14.63
CA LEU A 98 2.44 -2.80 -13.98
C LEU A 98 2.60 -4.09 -13.21
N LYS A 99 3.78 -4.70 -13.31
CA LYS A 99 4.10 -5.90 -12.54
C LYS A 99 4.59 -5.47 -11.17
N VAL A 100 3.78 -5.72 -10.18
CA VAL A 100 4.06 -5.30 -8.80
C VAL A 100 3.48 -6.31 -7.82
N LYS A 101 4.17 -6.50 -6.72
CA LYS A 101 3.70 -7.33 -5.61
C LYS A 101 3.67 -6.46 -4.37
N LEU A 102 2.55 -6.46 -3.68
CA LEU A 102 2.35 -5.71 -2.45
C LEU A 102 2.09 -6.67 -1.30
N ALA A 103 2.70 -6.41 -0.16
CA ALA A 103 2.50 -7.22 1.04
C ALA A 103 2.66 -6.35 2.28
N ILE A 104 1.96 -6.69 3.34
CA ILE A 104 2.12 -5.99 4.62
C ILE A 104 3.49 -6.36 5.18
N LYS A 105 4.30 -5.35 5.46
CA LYS A 105 5.69 -5.56 5.88
C LYS A 105 5.80 -6.41 7.15
N GLU A 106 5.02 -6.09 8.15
CA GLU A 106 5.05 -6.79 9.44
C GLU A 106 4.67 -8.25 9.29
N GLU A 107 3.75 -8.56 8.39
CA GLU A 107 3.33 -9.93 8.14
C GLU A 107 4.41 -10.74 7.44
N MET A 108 5.12 -10.12 6.51
CA MET A 108 6.23 -10.78 5.84
C MET A 108 7.34 -11.12 6.84
N GLU A 109 7.65 -10.20 7.72
CA GLU A 109 8.67 -10.41 8.75
C GLU A 109 8.26 -11.51 9.72
N SER A 110 7.01 -11.48 10.17
CA SER A 110 6.46 -12.52 11.04
C SER A 110 6.51 -13.89 10.37
N SER A 111 6.07 -13.95 9.13
CA SER A 111 6.05 -15.20 8.37
C SER A 111 7.46 -15.75 8.20
N LYS A 112 8.42 -14.87 7.94
CA LYS A 112 9.81 -15.24 7.77
C LYS A 112 10.37 -15.92 9.03
N PHE A 113 10.07 -15.38 10.18
CA PHE A 113 10.51 -15.95 11.45
C PHE A 113 9.69 -17.16 11.85
N GLY A 114 8.42 -17.19 11.49
CA GLY A 114 7.53 -18.28 11.83
C GLY A 114 7.84 -19.59 11.15
N ILE A 115 8.65 -19.55 10.10
CA ILE A 115 9.08 -20.75 9.38
C ILE A 115 10.04 -21.58 10.20
N PHE A 116 10.73 -20.96 11.10
CA PHE A 116 11.74 -21.63 11.92
C PHE A 116 11.14 -22.13 13.22
#